data_bbdaebd41072fbf6c501121368fd4191
#
_entry.id   bbdaebd41072fbf6c501121368fd4191
#
_cell.length_a   1.000
_cell.length_b   1.000
_cell.length_c   1.000
_cell.angle_alpha   90.00
_cell.angle_beta   90.00
_cell.angle_gamma   90.00
#
_symmetry.space_group_name_H-M   'P 1'
#
loop_
_entity.id
_entity.type
_entity.pdbx_description
1 polymer ?
#
loop_
_entity_poly.entity_id
_entity_poly.type
_entity_poly.pdbx_seq_one_letter_code
_entity_poly.pdbx_strand_id
1 'polypeptide(L)'
;MENNVKLTILCVVYNHKDYIRRTIESFLNQKTEYKYEILIHDDASTDGTIDILKEYEKNYPDIIKVFYEQKNKHREKMLGAELYNIVENYAKGDYLAWCEGDDYWIDNYKVQLQLDYLENHKDCVMTAHNGICYDCRTGEMEAIDGFDEDKDVSMQEILIHKKNCFPTASMIMKKN
;
A
#
# COMPACT_ATOMS: atom_id res chain seq x y z
N MET A 1 -13.46 4.77 24.55
CA MET A 1 -13.52 4.30 23.16
C MET A 1 -12.13 3.86 22.79
N GLU A 2 -11.92 2.58 22.56
CA GLU A 2 -10.61 2.05 22.16
C GLU A 2 -10.19 2.71 20.84
N ASN A 3 -8.98 3.19 20.85
CA ASN A 3 -8.37 3.95 19.78
C ASN A 3 -7.86 2.98 18.70
N ASN A 4 -8.76 2.16 18.14
CA ASN A 4 -8.38 1.02 17.31
C ASN A 4 -8.02 1.49 15.90
N VAL A 5 -6.78 1.25 15.47
CA VAL A 5 -6.35 1.43 14.09
C VAL A 5 -7.13 0.45 13.22
N LYS A 6 -7.75 0.95 12.13
CA LYS A 6 -8.56 0.13 11.25
C LYS A 6 -7.78 -0.39 10.05
N LEU A 7 -6.86 0.41 9.53
CA LEU A 7 -6.06 0.08 8.35
C LEU A 7 -4.56 0.22 8.66
N THR A 8 -3.77 -0.76 8.27
CA THR A 8 -2.32 -0.65 8.14
C THR A 8 -1.97 -0.53 6.67
N ILE A 9 -1.30 0.56 6.29
CA ILE A 9 -0.72 0.75 4.96
C ILE A 9 0.73 0.25 5.03
N LEU A 10 1.07 -0.79 4.27
CA LEU A 10 2.42 -1.31 4.15
C LEU A 10 3.06 -0.80 2.86
N CYS A 11 4.13 -0.04 2.99
CA CYS A 11 4.87 0.54 1.87
C CYS A 11 6.29 -0.03 1.81
N VAL A 12 6.66 -0.57 0.64
CA VAL A 12 7.99 -1.15 0.40
C VAL A 12 8.81 -0.21 -0.45
N VAL A 13 10.04 0.07 -0.02
CA VAL A 13 10.88 1.12 -0.61
C VAL A 13 12.30 0.62 -0.86
N TYR A 14 12.83 0.90 -2.06
CA TYR A 14 14.26 0.74 -2.34
C TYR A 14 14.71 1.73 -3.41
N ASN A 15 15.50 2.74 -3.04
CA ASN A 15 16.00 3.78 -3.94
C ASN A 15 14.87 4.53 -4.69
N HIS A 16 13.89 5.01 -3.95
CA HIS A 16 12.71 5.74 -4.47
C HIS A 16 12.75 7.23 -4.12
N LYS A 17 13.92 7.86 -4.05
CA LYS A 17 14.09 9.26 -3.67
C LYS A 17 13.18 10.22 -4.45
N ASP A 18 13.03 9.99 -5.74
CA ASP A 18 12.28 10.90 -6.62
C ASP A 18 10.75 10.69 -6.53
N TYR A 19 10.30 9.59 -5.90
CA TYR A 19 8.90 9.17 -5.86
C TYR A 19 8.31 9.21 -4.45
N ILE A 20 9.07 8.80 -3.44
CA ILE A 20 8.57 8.47 -2.10
C ILE A 20 7.81 9.63 -1.41
N ARG A 21 8.17 10.90 -1.65
CA ARG A 21 7.41 12.02 -1.12
C ARG A 21 5.96 12.01 -1.61
N ARG A 22 5.76 11.84 -2.91
CA ARG A 22 4.43 11.79 -3.52
C ARG A 22 3.62 10.60 -3.00
N THR A 23 4.28 9.46 -2.83
CA THR A 23 3.68 8.25 -2.25
C THR A 23 3.15 8.53 -0.84
N ILE A 24 4.00 9.01 0.09
CA ILE A 24 3.61 9.29 1.48
C ILE A 24 2.53 10.36 1.54
N GLU A 25 2.64 11.44 0.77
CA GLU A 25 1.63 12.50 0.70
C GLU A 25 0.26 11.95 0.23
N SER A 26 0.25 10.98 -0.69
CA SER A 26 -0.99 10.36 -1.14
C SER A 26 -1.70 9.58 -0.03
N PHE A 27 -0.95 9.00 0.92
CA PHE A 27 -1.49 8.35 2.10
C PHE A 27 -1.99 9.37 3.13
N LEU A 28 -1.20 10.40 3.42
CA LEU A 28 -1.53 11.43 4.40
C LEU A 28 -2.73 12.29 3.99
N ASN A 29 -2.96 12.43 2.68
CA ASN A 29 -4.08 13.20 2.12
C ASN A 29 -5.39 12.41 2.07
N GLN A 30 -5.44 11.15 2.55
CA GLN A 30 -6.68 10.37 2.58
C GLN A 30 -7.72 11.00 3.50
N LYS A 31 -8.91 11.21 2.97
CA LYS A 31 -10.10 11.73 3.67
C LYS A 31 -10.94 10.56 4.13
N THR A 32 -10.78 10.16 5.38
CA THR A 32 -11.45 9.00 5.95
C THR A 32 -11.74 9.21 7.44
N GLU A 33 -12.82 8.61 7.91
CA GLU A 33 -13.16 8.52 9.34
C GLU A 33 -12.41 7.37 10.04
N TYR A 34 -11.84 6.46 9.27
CA TYR A 34 -11.09 5.33 9.78
C TYR A 34 -9.68 5.74 10.20
N LYS A 35 -9.26 5.28 11.38
CA LYS A 35 -7.87 5.45 11.81
C LYS A 35 -6.97 4.51 11.05
N TYR A 36 -5.86 5.00 10.60
CA TYR A 36 -4.85 4.21 9.91
C TYR A 36 -3.43 4.50 10.40
N GLU A 37 -2.54 3.58 10.15
CA GLU A 37 -1.10 3.72 10.32
C GLU A 37 -0.38 3.37 9.02
N ILE A 38 0.86 3.84 8.90
CA ILE A 38 1.72 3.61 7.75
C ILE A 38 3.00 2.93 8.26
N LEU A 39 3.24 1.70 7.82
CA LEU A 39 4.47 0.96 8.05
C LEU A 39 5.29 0.97 6.76
N ILE A 40 6.49 1.52 6.82
CA ILE A 40 7.39 1.62 5.65
C ILE A 40 8.57 0.71 5.88
N HIS A 41 8.85 -0.17 4.93
CA HIS A 41 10.04 -1.00 4.90
C HIS A 41 11.03 -0.45 3.87
N ASP A 42 12.16 0.08 4.33
CA ASP A 42 13.26 0.53 3.49
C ASP A 42 14.29 -0.59 3.34
N ASP A 43 14.42 -1.13 2.13
CA ASP A 43 15.27 -2.27 1.80
C ASP A 43 16.73 -1.87 1.52
N ALA A 44 17.33 -1.11 2.44
CA ALA A 44 18.70 -0.60 2.39
C ALA A 44 18.94 0.39 1.22
N SER A 45 18.12 1.44 1.13
CA SER A 45 18.29 2.51 0.14
C SER A 45 19.60 3.29 0.33
N THR A 46 20.17 3.76 -0.79
CA THR A 46 21.46 4.46 -0.84
C THR A 46 21.42 5.80 -1.61
N ASP A 47 20.28 6.17 -2.14
CA ASP A 47 20.10 7.34 -3.04
C ASP A 47 19.65 8.63 -2.32
N GLY A 48 19.45 8.59 -1.00
CA GLY A 48 18.87 9.67 -0.19
C GLY A 48 17.39 9.47 0.17
N THR A 49 16.78 8.35 -0.19
CA THR A 49 15.44 7.96 0.25
C THR A 49 15.31 7.97 1.77
N ILE A 50 16.32 7.42 2.48
CA ILE A 50 16.34 7.33 3.95
C ILE A 50 16.19 8.69 4.63
N ASP A 51 16.78 9.75 4.10
CA ASP A 51 16.69 11.09 4.69
C ASP A 51 15.26 11.62 4.61
N ILE A 52 14.57 11.34 3.51
CA ILE A 52 13.16 11.69 3.32
C ILE A 52 12.28 10.91 4.31
N LEU A 53 12.51 9.60 4.43
CA LEU A 53 11.75 8.76 5.36
C LEU A 53 11.89 9.22 6.81
N LYS A 54 13.11 9.57 7.25
CA LYS A 54 13.37 10.12 8.60
C LYS A 54 12.66 11.45 8.83
N GLU A 55 12.56 12.30 7.81
CA GLU A 55 11.81 13.55 7.89
C GLU A 55 10.32 13.28 8.16
N TYR A 56 9.69 12.36 7.41
CA TYR A 56 8.29 12.03 7.59
C TYR A 56 8.02 11.29 8.91
N GLU A 57 8.84 10.33 9.30
CA GLU A 57 8.72 9.62 10.58
C GLU A 57 8.79 10.59 11.77
N LYS A 58 9.69 11.59 11.70
CA LYS A 58 9.80 12.64 12.71
C LYS A 58 8.59 13.57 12.75
N ASN A 59 8.02 13.91 11.59
CA ASN A 59 6.89 14.85 11.50
C ASN A 59 5.55 14.17 11.82
N TYR A 60 5.43 12.87 11.64
CA TYR A 60 4.21 12.08 11.83
C TYR A 60 4.43 10.83 12.70
N PRO A 61 5.00 10.96 13.91
CA PRO A 61 5.45 9.80 14.73
C PRO A 61 4.30 8.90 15.19
N ASP A 62 3.07 9.42 15.24
CA ASP A 62 1.87 8.67 15.65
C ASP A 62 1.26 7.85 14.50
N ILE A 63 1.65 8.14 13.25
CA ILE A 63 1.06 7.53 12.05
C ILE A 63 2.10 6.71 11.28
N ILE A 64 3.34 7.22 11.15
CA ILE A 64 4.39 6.62 10.34
C ILE A 64 5.42 5.92 11.22
N LYS A 65 5.73 4.67 10.89
CA LYS A 65 6.86 3.92 11.42
C LYS A 65 7.68 3.34 10.28
N VAL A 66 9.01 3.51 10.34
CA VAL A 66 9.92 3.02 9.31
C VAL A 66 10.83 1.92 9.86
N PHE A 67 11.00 0.87 9.06
CA PHE A 67 11.92 -0.24 9.29
C PHE A 67 13.08 -0.11 8.30
N TYR A 68 14.28 0.18 8.81
CA TYR A 68 15.48 0.41 7.99
C TYR A 68 16.33 -0.85 7.96
N GLU A 69 16.47 -1.46 6.78
CA GLU A 69 17.35 -2.61 6.60
C GLU A 69 18.83 -2.20 6.44
N GLN A 70 19.72 -3.07 6.93
CA GLN A 70 21.18 -2.91 6.74
C GLN A 70 21.66 -3.52 5.43
N LYS A 71 20.88 -4.45 4.87
CA LYS A 71 21.18 -5.17 3.63
C LYS A 71 19.90 -5.35 2.84
N ASN A 72 20.02 -5.31 1.52
CA ASN A 72 18.90 -5.47 0.63
C ASN A 72 18.31 -6.89 0.71
N LYS A 73 17.16 -7.04 1.33
CA LYS A 73 16.45 -8.31 1.57
C LYS A 73 15.86 -8.92 0.31
N HIS A 74 15.50 -8.08 -0.66
CA HIS A 74 15.04 -8.57 -1.95
C HIS A 74 16.16 -9.34 -2.67
N ARG A 75 17.40 -8.82 -2.66
CA ARG A 75 18.57 -9.51 -3.21
C ARG A 75 18.91 -10.80 -2.46
N GLU A 76 18.69 -10.83 -1.16
CA GLU A 76 18.85 -12.01 -0.32
C GLU A 76 17.68 -13.00 -0.44
N LYS A 77 16.62 -12.67 -1.20
CA LYS A 77 15.37 -13.44 -1.35
C LYS A 77 14.61 -13.63 -0.02
N MET A 78 14.78 -12.70 0.89
CA MET A 78 14.16 -12.72 2.22
C MET A 78 13.11 -11.63 2.43
N LEU A 79 12.88 -10.77 1.45
CA LEU A 79 11.94 -9.65 1.57
C LEU A 79 10.54 -10.10 2.04
N GLY A 80 10.00 -11.17 1.46
CA GLY A 80 8.68 -11.67 1.86
C GLY A 80 8.60 -12.11 3.33
N ALA A 81 9.67 -12.71 3.86
CA ALA A 81 9.73 -13.08 5.27
C ALA A 81 9.79 -11.86 6.19
N GLU A 82 10.55 -10.82 5.81
CA GLU A 82 10.62 -9.58 6.57
C GLU A 82 9.28 -8.83 6.56
N LEU A 83 8.61 -8.74 5.41
CA LEU A 83 7.31 -8.09 5.33
C LEU A 83 6.25 -8.85 6.14
N TYR A 84 6.27 -10.18 6.10
CA TYR A 84 5.42 -11.00 6.96
C TYR A 84 5.68 -10.72 8.44
N ASN A 85 6.96 -10.67 8.86
CA ASN A 85 7.37 -10.37 10.23
C ASN A 85 6.90 -8.97 10.67
N ILE A 86 6.98 -7.96 9.78
CA ILE A 86 6.49 -6.61 10.07
C ILE A 86 4.97 -6.63 10.27
N VAL A 87 4.22 -7.29 9.39
CA VAL A 87 2.77 -7.38 9.50
C VAL A 87 2.35 -8.09 10.78
N GLU A 88 2.94 -9.24 11.09
CA GLU A 88 2.59 -10.02 12.29
C GLU A 88 2.86 -9.27 13.59
N ASN A 89 3.98 -8.57 13.69
CA ASN A 89 4.41 -8.00 14.98
C ASN A 89 4.02 -6.52 15.16
N TYR A 90 3.73 -5.80 14.07
CA TYR A 90 3.55 -4.35 14.15
C TYR A 90 2.26 -3.82 13.54
N ALA A 91 1.63 -4.55 12.60
CA ALA A 91 0.39 -4.08 11.99
C ALA A 91 -0.78 -4.17 12.98
N LYS A 92 -1.37 -3.02 13.32
CA LYS A 92 -2.49 -2.90 14.25
C LYS A 92 -3.85 -2.89 13.57
N GLY A 93 -3.89 -2.64 12.26
CA GLY A 93 -5.12 -2.57 11.48
C GLY A 93 -5.82 -3.91 11.33
N ASP A 94 -7.14 -3.90 11.28
CA ASP A 94 -7.96 -5.06 10.89
C ASP A 94 -7.83 -5.36 9.39
N TYR A 95 -7.38 -4.35 8.62
CA TYR A 95 -7.17 -4.40 7.19
C TYR A 95 -5.75 -4.01 6.83
N LEU A 96 -5.27 -4.52 5.69
CA LEU A 96 -3.97 -4.19 5.10
C LEU A 96 -4.18 -3.56 3.72
N ALA A 97 -3.53 -2.44 3.46
CA ALA A 97 -3.30 -1.91 2.12
C ALA A 97 -1.83 -2.06 1.77
N TRP A 98 -1.56 -2.31 0.50
CA TRP A 98 -0.21 -2.45 -0.02
C TRP A 98 0.06 -1.36 -1.06
N CYS A 99 1.22 -0.71 -1.00
CA CYS A 99 1.64 0.25 -2.03
C CYS A 99 3.16 0.36 -2.05
N GLU A 100 3.77 0.20 -3.19
CA GLU A 100 5.20 0.39 -3.39
C GLU A 100 5.58 1.87 -3.32
N GLY A 101 6.83 2.17 -2.97
CA GLY A 101 7.29 3.55 -2.74
C GLY A 101 7.46 4.41 -4.01
N ASP A 102 7.21 3.85 -5.18
CA ASP A 102 7.17 4.52 -6.49
C ASP A 102 5.74 4.62 -7.06
N ASP A 103 4.76 4.05 -6.36
CA ASP A 103 3.33 4.20 -6.65
C ASP A 103 2.69 5.27 -5.75
N TYR A 104 1.51 5.77 -6.13
CA TYR A 104 0.74 6.72 -5.32
C TYR A 104 -0.75 6.66 -5.63
N TRP A 105 -1.57 7.01 -4.64
CA TRP A 105 -3.01 7.05 -4.76
C TRP A 105 -3.49 8.42 -5.25
N ILE A 106 -4.29 8.43 -6.30
CA ILE A 106 -4.82 9.66 -6.92
C ILE A 106 -6.16 10.08 -6.32
N ASP A 107 -6.91 9.16 -5.73
CA ASP A 107 -8.19 9.45 -5.08
C ASP A 107 -8.01 9.56 -3.56
N ASN A 108 -8.35 10.72 -3.02
CA ASN A 108 -8.26 10.99 -1.59
C ASN A 108 -9.36 10.28 -0.76
N TYR A 109 -10.35 9.68 -1.38
CA TYR A 109 -11.43 8.92 -0.73
C TYR A 109 -11.26 7.40 -0.86
N LYS A 110 -10.18 6.93 -1.49
CA LYS A 110 -9.91 5.51 -1.69
C LYS A 110 -10.09 4.69 -0.41
N VAL A 111 -9.45 5.10 0.68
CA VAL A 111 -9.51 4.37 1.96
C VAL A 111 -10.94 4.33 2.50
N GLN A 112 -11.66 5.47 2.48
CA GLN A 112 -13.04 5.52 2.95
C GLN A 112 -13.93 4.56 2.16
N LEU A 113 -13.92 4.67 0.83
CA LEU A 113 -14.79 3.89 -0.05
C LEU A 113 -14.55 2.39 0.06
N GLN A 114 -13.28 1.96 0.04
CA GLN A 114 -12.94 0.55 0.10
C GLN A 114 -13.22 -0.07 1.47
N LEU A 115 -12.98 0.65 2.57
CA LEU A 115 -13.29 0.16 3.91
C LEU A 115 -14.80 0.13 4.16
N ASP A 116 -15.55 1.13 3.70
CA ASP A 116 -17.03 1.13 3.79
C ASP A 116 -17.60 -0.10 3.08
N TYR A 117 -17.07 -0.44 1.91
CA TYR A 117 -17.50 -1.64 1.19
C TYR A 117 -17.20 -2.91 2.02
N LEU A 118 -15.96 -3.07 2.50
CA LEU A 118 -15.54 -4.25 3.29
C LEU A 118 -16.28 -4.39 4.62
N GLU A 119 -16.64 -3.27 5.25
CA GLU A 119 -17.41 -3.27 6.51
C GLU A 119 -18.88 -3.66 6.27
N ASN A 120 -19.45 -3.32 5.13
CA ASN A 120 -20.84 -3.63 4.78
C ASN A 120 -20.99 -5.00 4.10
N HIS A 121 -19.92 -5.58 3.54
CA HIS A 121 -19.92 -6.88 2.85
C HIS A 121 -18.95 -7.85 3.56
N LYS A 122 -19.47 -8.53 4.59
CA LYS A 122 -18.62 -9.37 5.47
C LYS A 122 -18.08 -10.63 4.82
N ASP A 123 -18.66 -11.10 3.76
CA ASP A 123 -18.22 -12.18 2.87
C ASP A 123 -17.11 -11.76 1.90
N CYS A 124 -16.97 -10.47 1.64
CA CYS A 124 -15.85 -9.93 0.86
C CYS A 124 -14.57 -9.88 1.70
N VAL A 125 -13.47 -10.41 1.18
CA VAL A 125 -12.17 -10.45 1.88
C VAL A 125 -11.18 -9.39 1.37
N MET A 126 -11.42 -8.84 0.19
CA MET A 126 -10.53 -7.87 -0.46
C MET A 126 -11.33 -6.97 -1.40
N THR A 127 -10.93 -5.72 -1.51
CA THR A 127 -11.34 -4.80 -2.57
C THR A 127 -10.13 -4.36 -3.37
N ALA A 128 -10.33 -4.07 -4.65
CA ALA A 128 -9.32 -3.51 -5.55
C ALA A 128 -9.98 -2.57 -6.56
N HIS A 129 -9.20 -1.83 -7.31
CA HIS A 129 -9.68 -0.95 -8.37
C HIS A 129 -8.68 -0.94 -9.55
N ASN A 130 -9.11 -0.41 -10.68
CA ASN A 130 -8.24 -0.18 -11.82
C ASN A 130 -7.16 0.85 -11.50
N GLY A 131 -6.09 0.87 -12.26
CA GLY A 131 -4.97 1.77 -12.10
C GLY A 131 -4.47 2.32 -13.42
N ILE A 132 -3.50 3.21 -13.33
CA ILE A 132 -2.82 3.79 -14.48
C ILE A 132 -1.32 3.54 -14.31
N CYS A 133 -0.71 2.91 -15.32
CA CYS A 133 0.74 2.85 -15.43
C CYS A 133 1.23 4.13 -16.13
N TYR A 134 2.15 4.85 -15.49
CA TYR A 134 2.77 6.05 -16.04
C TYR A 134 4.25 5.78 -16.32
N ASP A 135 4.64 5.79 -17.60
CA ASP A 135 6.06 5.73 -17.98
C ASP A 135 6.69 7.13 -17.84
N CYS A 136 7.48 7.33 -16.79
CA CYS A 136 8.13 8.62 -16.50
C CYS A 136 9.19 9.02 -17.55
N ARG A 137 9.64 8.12 -18.43
CA ARG A 137 10.61 8.41 -19.49
C ARG A 137 9.94 8.93 -20.75
N THR A 138 8.77 8.40 -21.10
CA THR A 138 8.02 8.77 -22.31
C THR A 138 6.88 9.74 -22.02
N GLY A 139 6.37 9.78 -20.80
CA GLY A 139 5.17 10.51 -20.39
C GLY A 139 3.88 9.80 -20.81
N GLU A 140 3.97 8.57 -21.30
CA GLU A 140 2.81 7.79 -21.72
C GLU A 140 2.05 7.24 -20.51
N MET A 141 0.74 7.16 -20.65
CA MET A 141 -0.16 6.58 -19.64
C MET A 141 -0.90 5.40 -20.26
N GLU A 142 -0.90 4.27 -19.57
CA GLU A 142 -1.64 3.07 -19.95
C GLU A 142 -2.56 2.67 -18.81
N ALA A 143 -3.84 2.44 -19.10
CA ALA A 143 -4.78 1.91 -18.10
C ALA A 143 -4.42 0.46 -17.76
N ILE A 144 -4.42 0.14 -16.47
CA ILE A 144 -4.36 -1.23 -15.99
C ILE A 144 -5.80 -1.66 -15.77
N ASP A 145 -6.41 -2.19 -16.81
CA ASP A 145 -7.81 -2.59 -16.79
C ASP A 145 -7.94 -4.02 -16.28
N GLY A 146 -8.50 -4.17 -15.11
CA GLY A 146 -8.89 -5.47 -14.56
C GLY A 146 -10.27 -5.90 -15.07
N PHE A 147 -11.26 -5.04 -14.85
CA PHE A 147 -12.65 -5.26 -15.24
C PHE A 147 -13.29 -3.96 -15.72
N ASP A 148 -14.23 -4.09 -16.67
CA ASP A 148 -14.90 -2.93 -17.30
C ASP A 148 -16.00 -2.32 -16.41
N GLU A 149 -16.42 -3.04 -15.35
CA GLU A 149 -17.49 -2.62 -14.44
C GLU A 149 -17.21 -3.07 -13.01
N ASP A 150 -17.83 -2.39 -12.05
CA ASP A 150 -17.79 -2.79 -10.64
C ASP A 150 -18.53 -4.11 -10.47
N LYS A 151 -17.86 -5.13 -9.93
CA LYS A 151 -18.45 -6.45 -9.70
C LYS A 151 -17.76 -7.21 -8.57
N ASP A 152 -18.48 -8.16 -8.01
CA ASP A 152 -17.89 -9.19 -7.17
C ASP A 152 -17.12 -10.20 -8.02
N VAL A 153 -15.87 -10.47 -7.60
CA VAL A 153 -14.96 -11.35 -8.31
C VAL A 153 -14.61 -12.52 -7.41
N SER A 154 -14.87 -13.74 -7.90
CA SER A 154 -14.49 -14.94 -7.18
C SER A 154 -12.99 -15.22 -7.29
N MET A 155 -12.42 -15.94 -6.31
CA MET A 155 -11.03 -16.41 -6.39
C MET A 155 -10.77 -17.23 -7.66
N GLN A 156 -11.77 -17.99 -8.13
CA GLN A 156 -11.65 -18.78 -9.35
C GLN A 156 -11.49 -17.89 -10.58
N GLU A 157 -12.23 -16.78 -10.67
CA GLU A 157 -12.09 -15.80 -11.76
C GLU A 157 -10.71 -15.15 -11.74
N ILE A 158 -10.20 -14.76 -10.56
CA ILE A 158 -8.84 -14.21 -10.41
C ILE A 158 -7.78 -15.19 -10.91
N LEU A 159 -7.86 -16.47 -10.54
CA LEU A 159 -6.90 -17.50 -10.94
C LEU A 159 -6.94 -17.83 -12.44
N ILE A 160 -8.10 -17.70 -13.08
CA ILE A 160 -8.27 -17.94 -14.52
C ILE A 160 -7.84 -16.73 -15.36
N HIS A 161 -7.88 -15.53 -14.78
CA HIS A 161 -7.50 -14.32 -15.47
C HIS A 161 -6.00 -14.36 -15.83
N LYS A 162 -5.68 -14.31 -17.12
CA LYS A 162 -4.29 -14.47 -17.62
C LYS A 162 -3.41 -13.24 -17.42
N LYS A 163 -3.98 -12.12 -16.98
CA LYS A 163 -3.28 -10.85 -16.70
C LYS A 163 -3.41 -10.52 -15.22
N ASN A 164 -2.54 -9.67 -14.70
CA ASN A 164 -2.75 -9.07 -13.38
C ASN A 164 -4.08 -8.33 -13.38
N CYS A 165 -5.04 -8.82 -12.58
CA CYS A 165 -6.39 -8.25 -12.55
C CYS A 165 -6.42 -6.85 -11.94
N PHE A 166 -5.47 -6.56 -11.02
CA PHE A 166 -5.42 -5.28 -10.31
C PHE A 166 -3.96 -4.91 -9.98
N PRO A 167 -3.61 -3.61 -9.97
CA PRO A 167 -2.32 -3.17 -9.43
C PRO A 167 -2.25 -3.44 -7.92
N THR A 168 -1.07 -3.78 -7.41
CA THR A 168 -0.82 -4.04 -5.99
C THR A 168 -1.29 -2.86 -5.14
N ALA A 169 -0.98 -1.64 -5.57
CA ALA A 169 -1.35 -0.40 -4.88
C ALA A 169 -2.86 -0.14 -4.79
N SER A 170 -3.70 -0.90 -5.53
CA SER A 170 -5.15 -0.76 -5.50
C SER A 170 -5.83 -1.54 -4.37
N MET A 171 -5.16 -2.56 -3.82
CA MET A 171 -5.77 -3.54 -2.93
C MET A 171 -5.89 -3.06 -1.48
N ILE A 172 -7.04 -3.35 -0.87
CA ILE A 172 -7.22 -3.39 0.59
C ILE A 172 -7.83 -4.74 0.95
N MET A 173 -7.23 -5.45 1.90
CA MET A 173 -7.65 -6.81 2.28
C MET A 173 -7.81 -6.95 3.80
N LYS A 174 -8.64 -7.89 4.25
CA LYS A 174 -8.71 -8.26 5.67
C LYS A 174 -7.39 -8.88 6.12
N LYS A 175 -6.92 -8.44 7.27
CA LYS A 175 -5.82 -9.11 7.98
C LYS A 175 -6.42 -10.25 8.80
N ASN A 176 -6.09 -11.49 8.49
CA ASN A 176 -6.52 -12.67 9.25
C ASN A 176 -5.65 -12.90 10.47
#